data_a116dd51ddb6a34829d12e98b91445cc
#
_entry.id   a116dd51ddb6a34829d12e98b91445cc
#
_cell.length_a   1.000
_cell.length_b   1.000
_cell.length_c   1.000
_cell.angle_alpha   90.00
_cell.angle_beta   90.00
_cell.angle_gamma   90.00
#
_symmetry.space_group_name_H-M   'P 1'
#
loop_
_entity.id
_entity.type
_entity.pdbx_description
1 polymer ?
#
loop_
_entity_poly.entity_id
_entity_poly.type
_entity_poly.pdbx_seq_one_letter_code
_entity_poly.pdbx_strand_id
1 'polypeptide(L)'
;MSPLAQDPTQLAYVKLEDVKPLIGEDPYSKSEEQMIEEYNSTITIPQLLFLGLDESKRSGFEHNIYHGAPYFAIDVTPKGTVKLEAEKLIEITKSRGLQFVEGRMHMSLPAPQAAIYAQARALLDWNARNPFCAGCGQPTLSINAGTKRTCPPKDMASIAEMGAIGSTAVDEPAKDRPDCVTRKGISNLSFPRTDPTVIMAVLSADSERVLLGRQKRWPPLWYSTLAGFVEPAESVEEAVRREVWEESGVKLGRVVIHSTQPWPYPANLMIGAIGQCIPGGEEIHLKHDPELDDAKWVSMGEVKEALEVGTSGLGEDAGPDYKEGGLRLPPRTAIANQLLTAVTGGFLEEHSYAPKM
;
A
#
# COMPACT_ATOMS: atom_id res chain seq x y z
N MET A 1 7.89 4.73 -5.48
CA MET A 1 8.44 5.52 -4.35
C MET A 1 9.48 4.69 -3.64
N SER A 2 10.65 5.30 -3.46
CA SER A 2 11.80 4.65 -2.82
C SER A 2 11.98 5.26 -1.43
N PRO A 3 11.79 4.52 -0.34
CA PRO A 3 12.00 5.04 1.00
C PRO A 3 13.48 5.28 1.28
N LEU A 4 13.78 6.25 2.13
CA LEU A 4 15.12 6.45 2.65
C LEU A 4 15.42 5.37 3.69
N ALA A 5 16.56 4.74 3.56
CA ALA A 5 16.95 3.61 4.39
C ALA A 5 18.44 3.64 4.74
N GLN A 6 18.80 3.05 5.86
CA GLN A 6 20.16 2.74 6.20
C GLN A 6 20.63 1.49 5.44
N ASP A 7 19.76 0.49 5.39
CA ASP A 7 19.90 -0.74 4.61
C ASP A 7 18.50 -1.29 4.26
N PRO A 8 18.36 -2.35 3.45
CA PRO A 8 17.05 -2.91 3.06
C PRO A 8 16.17 -3.40 4.22
N THR A 9 16.71 -3.57 5.41
CA THR A 9 15.99 -4.08 6.59
C THR A 9 15.64 -2.98 7.61
N GLN A 10 16.05 -1.72 7.37
CA GLN A 10 15.86 -0.64 8.33
C GLN A 10 15.57 0.71 7.66
N LEU A 11 14.44 1.32 8.01
CA LEU A 11 14.12 2.69 7.60
C LEU A 11 15.09 3.68 8.21
N ALA A 12 15.45 4.70 7.45
CA ALA A 12 16.18 5.85 7.97
C ALA A 12 15.22 7.00 8.28
N TYR A 13 15.51 7.70 9.36
CA TYR A 13 14.79 8.89 9.79
C TYR A 13 15.72 10.10 9.74
N VAL A 14 15.21 11.22 9.29
CA VAL A 14 15.89 12.52 9.31
C VAL A 14 15.26 13.42 10.37
N LYS A 15 16.03 14.37 10.89
CA LYS A 15 15.52 15.33 11.87
C LYS A 15 14.76 16.46 11.17
N LEU A 16 13.89 17.14 11.92
CA LEU A 16 13.16 18.32 11.44
C LEU A 16 14.11 19.37 10.85
N GLU A 17 15.24 19.63 11.50
CA GLU A 17 16.26 20.60 11.06
C GLU A 17 16.78 20.32 9.65
N ASP A 18 16.88 19.05 9.26
CA ASP A 18 17.36 18.66 7.93
C ASP A 18 16.33 18.99 6.83
N VAL A 19 15.04 18.97 7.16
CA VAL A 19 13.96 19.17 6.19
C VAL A 19 13.36 20.57 6.19
N LYS A 20 13.64 21.40 7.21
CA LYS A 20 13.18 22.81 7.30
C LYS A 20 13.42 23.62 6.03
N PRO A 21 14.57 23.52 5.33
CA PRO A 21 14.77 24.26 4.08
C PRO A 21 13.75 23.92 2.99
N LEU A 22 13.14 22.73 3.07
CA LEU A 22 12.15 22.26 2.11
C LEU A 22 10.72 22.59 2.50
N ILE A 23 10.38 22.51 3.81
CA ILE A 23 9.00 22.63 4.32
C ILE A 23 8.73 23.93 5.09
N GLY A 24 9.74 24.74 5.37
CA GLY A 24 9.63 25.95 6.23
C GLY A 24 9.82 25.63 7.72
N GLU A 25 9.84 26.69 8.52
CA GLU A 25 10.05 26.60 9.98
C GLU A 25 8.84 25.96 10.70
N ASP A 26 7.63 26.33 10.28
CA ASP A 26 6.38 25.83 10.82
C ASP A 26 5.39 25.48 9.69
N PRO A 27 5.47 24.28 9.14
CA PRO A 27 4.66 23.88 7.98
C PRO A 27 3.16 23.77 8.26
N TYR A 28 2.74 23.79 9.52
CA TYR A 28 1.34 23.73 9.95
C TYR A 28 0.84 25.03 10.58
N SER A 29 1.57 26.14 10.45
CA SER A 29 1.19 27.45 10.99
C SER A 29 -0.07 28.04 10.37
N LYS A 30 -0.40 27.67 9.12
CA LYS A 30 -1.60 28.14 8.43
C LYS A 30 -2.79 27.21 8.67
N SER A 31 -3.96 27.80 8.93
CA SER A 31 -5.19 27.03 8.91
C SER A 31 -5.53 26.53 7.49
N GLU A 32 -6.41 25.54 7.38
CA GLU A 32 -6.83 25.04 6.07
C GLU A 32 -7.55 26.11 5.24
N GLU A 33 -8.34 26.97 5.88
CA GLU A 33 -9.01 28.10 5.25
C GLU A 33 -7.97 29.06 4.63
N GLN A 34 -6.91 29.40 5.38
CA GLN A 34 -5.82 30.25 4.88
C GLN A 34 -5.08 29.59 3.73
N MET A 35 -4.79 28.29 3.82
CA MET A 35 -4.15 27.54 2.73
C MET A 35 -5.01 27.52 1.45
N ILE A 36 -6.34 27.43 1.60
CA ILE A 36 -7.30 27.45 0.49
C ILE A 36 -7.41 28.85 -0.13
N GLU A 37 -7.44 29.90 0.69
CA GLU A 37 -7.51 31.29 0.22
C GLU A 37 -6.26 31.72 -0.55
N GLU A 38 -5.07 31.30 -0.07
CA GLU A 38 -3.78 31.67 -0.66
C GLU A 38 -3.32 30.66 -1.72
N TYR A 39 -4.19 29.75 -2.15
CA TYR A 39 -3.80 28.67 -3.05
C TYR A 39 -3.31 29.20 -4.41
N ASN A 40 -2.11 28.77 -4.79
CA ASN A 40 -1.50 29.05 -6.08
C ASN A 40 -0.96 27.74 -6.68
N SER A 41 -1.53 27.29 -7.80
CA SER A 41 -1.17 26.02 -8.44
C SER A 41 0.22 26.00 -9.08
N THR A 42 0.87 27.15 -9.25
CA THR A 42 2.24 27.24 -9.78
C THR A 42 3.30 26.99 -8.69
N ILE A 43 2.91 27.11 -7.41
CA ILE A 43 3.79 26.87 -6.28
C ILE A 43 3.72 25.40 -5.87
N THR A 44 4.85 24.72 -5.90
CA THR A 44 4.95 23.34 -5.40
C THR A 44 5.04 23.34 -3.88
N ILE A 45 4.04 22.78 -3.22
CA ILE A 45 4.05 22.54 -1.78
C ILE A 45 4.56 21.10 -1.57
N PRO A 46 5.66 20.89 -0.82
CA PRO A 46 6.13 19.55 -0.48
C PRO A 46 5.04 18.79 0.27
N GLN A 47 4.81 17.52 -0.13
CA GLN A 47 3.84 16.70 0.54
C GLN A 47 4.39 16.24 1.89
N LEU A 48 3.90 16.83 2.97
CA LEU A 48 4.19 16.45 4.35
C LEU A 48 2.97 15.78 4.97
N LEU A 49 3.17 14.58 5.51
CA LEU A 49 2.12 13.76 6.12
C LEU A 49 2.40 13.60 7.61
N PHE A 50 1.39 13.78 8.43
CA PHE A 50 1.44 13.33 9.83
C PHE A 50 0.96 11.87 9.89
N LEU A 51 1.80 10.98 10.43
CA LEU A 51 1.54 9.54 10.50
C LEU A 51 1.04 9.08 11.88
N GLY A 52 1.17 9.94 12.91
CA GLY A 52 0.74 9.63 14.26
C GLY A 52 1.82 9.83 15.31
N LEU A 53 1.49 9.45 16.55
CA LEU A 53 2.36 9.51 17.72
C LEU A 53 2.75 8.10 18.16
N ASP A 54 4.02 7.91 18.46
CA ASP A 54 4.49 6.73 19.21
C ASP A 54 4.36 7.01 20.70
N GLU A 55 3.24 6.64 21.28
CA GLU A 55 2.91 6.88 22.70
C GLU A 55 3.76 6.06 23.66
N SER A 56 4.50 5.07 23.17
CA SER A 56 5.46 4.31 24.00
C SER A 56 6.68 5.17 24.38
N LYS A 57 6.95 6.23 23.63
CA LYS A 57 8.03 7.18 23.87
C LYS A 57 7.53 8.36 24.69
N ARG A 58 7.81 8.35 25.97
CA ARG A 58 7.37 9.40 26.91
C ARG A 58 8.09 10.75 26.75
N SER A 59 9.23 10.78 26.07
CA SER A 59 9.96 12.01 25.76
C SER A 59 9.59 12.50 24.36
N GLY A 60 8.95 13.63 24.21
CA GLY A 60 8.60 14.18 22.91
C GLY A 60 7.49 15.22 22.99
N PHE A 61 6.57 15.14 22.06
CA PHE A 61 5.43 16.06 21.97
C PHE A 61 4.42 15.79 23.09
N GLU A 62 3.92 16.85 23.72
CA GLU A 62 2.85 16.79 24.71
C GLU A 62 1.85 17.90 24.42
N HIS A 63 0.59 17.55 24.25
CA HIS A 63 -0.51 18.48 24.05
C HIS A 63 -1.83 17.87 24.54
N ASN A 64 -2.44 18.45 25.56
CA ASN A 64 -3.64 17.94 26.22
C ASN A 64 -3.46 16.48 26.68
N ILE A 65 -4.28 15.57 26.14
CA ILE A 65 -4.21 14.12 26.42
C ILE A 65 -3.22 13.38 25.52
N TYR A 66 -2.65 14.03 24.51
CA TYR A 66 -1.74 13.42 23.55
C TYR A 66 -0.30 13.61 23.98
N HIS A 67 0.46 12.53 24.00
CA HIS A 67 1.89 12.53 24.27
C HIS A 67 2.58 11.45 23.42
N GLY A 68 3.82 11.68 23.06
CA GLY A 68 4.60 10.69 22.32
C GLY A 68 5.57 11.33 21.32
N ALA A 69 6.27 10.49 20.58
CA ALA A 69 7.13 10.93 19.48
C ALA A 69 6.32 11.01 18.18
N PRO A 70 6.20 12.19 17.55
CA PRO A 70 5.47 12.32 16.29
C PRO A 70 6.28 11.78 15.12
N TYR A 71 5.62 11.04 14.21
CA TYR A 71 6.19 10.58 12.96
C TYR A 71 5.55 11.29 11.79
N PHE A 72 6.40 11.70 10.84
CA PHE A 72 5.99 12.34 9.60
C PHE A 72 6.62 11.62 8.41
N ALA A 73 5.98 11.72 7.24
CA ALA A 73 6.58 11.36 5.97
C ALA A 73 6.58 12.57 5.03
N ILE A 74 7.64 12.71 4.25
CA ILE A 74 7.80 13.80 3.30
C ILE A 74 8.18 13.28 1.92
N ASP A 75 7.53 13.81 0.86
CA ASP A 75 7.93 13.63 -0.52
C ASP A 75 9.08 14.58 -0.88
N VAL A 76 10.26 14.05 -1.05
CA VAL A 76 11.46 14.81 -1.43
C VAL A 76 11.78 14.71 -2.93
N THR A 77 10.82 14.34 -3.76
CA THR A 77 10.98 14.29 -5.22
C THR A 77 11.34 15.68 -5.75
N PRO A 78 12.49 15.87 -6.43
CA PRO A 78 12.89 17.16 -7.00
C PRO A 78 11.93 17.59 -8.11
N LYS A 79 11.07 18.60 -7.81
CA LYS A 79 10.06 19.10 -8.76
C LYS A 79 9.71 20.57 -8.49
N GLY A 80 9.27 21.27 -9.53
CA GLY A 80 8.73 22.63 -9.46
C GLY A 80 9.62 23.59 -8.67
N THR A 81 9.00 24.41 -7.81
CA THR A 81 9.67 25.47 -7.06
C THR A 81 10.60 24.98 -5.95
N VAL A 82 10.48 23.71 -5.53
CA VAL A 82 11.30 23.12 -4.44
C VAL A 82 12.40 22.20 -4.93
N LYS A 83 12.66 22.18 -6.24
CA LYS A 83 13.61 21.25 -6.85
C LYS A 83 15.02 21.33 -6.23
N LEU A 84 15.58 22.53 -6.10
CA LEU A 84 16.95 22.73 -5.62
C LEU A 84 17.12 22.32 -4.15
N GLU A 85 16.16 22.65 -3.30
CA GLU A 85 16.16 22.27 -1.89
C GLU A 85 16.01 20.76 -1.71
N ALA A 86 15.19 20.11 -2.51
CA ALA A 86 15.04 18.66 -2.52
C ALA A 86 16.32 17.95 -2.98
N GLU A 87 16.97 18.43 -4.04
CA GLU A 87 18.27 17.91 -4.52
C GLU A 87 19.35 18.01 -3.44
N LYS A 88 19.46 19.18 -2.76
CA LYS A 88 20.40 19.37 -1.65
C LYS A 88 20.14 18.40 -0.49
N LEU A 89 18.88 18.22 -0.10
CA LEU A 89 18.52 17.28 0.97
C LEU A 89 18.89 15.84 0.60
N ILE A 90 18.62 15.43 -0.64
CA ILE A 90 19.02 14.11 -1.15
C ILE A 90 20.53 13.91 -1.08
N GLU A 91 21.34 14.91 -1.47
CA GLU A 91 22.79 14.84 -1.39
C GLU A 91 23.31 14.75 0.06
N ILE A 92 22.73 15.55 0.97
CA ILE A 92 23.07 15.51 2.40
C ILE A 92 22.76 14.12 2.97
N THR A 93 21.60 13.52 2.67
CA THR A 93 21.26 12.19 3.17
C THR A 93 22.19 11.11 2.62
N LYS A 94 22.54 11.17 1.33
CA LYS A 94 23.52 10.26 0.71
C LYS A 94 24.92 10.39 1.33
N SER A 95 25.38 11.61 1.62
CA SER A 95 26.69 11.84 2.26
C SER A 95 26.78 11.26 3.67
N ARG A 96 25.64 11.03 4.33
CA ARG A 96 25.54 10.33 5.63
C ARG A 96 25.45 8.81 5.50
N GLY A 97 25.61 8.26 4.30
CA GLY A 97 25.51 6.82 4.04
C GLY A 97 24.09 6.30 3.93
N LEU A 98 23.08 7.19 3.87
CA LEU A 98 21.69 6.79 3.66
C LEU A 98 21.39 6.67 2.16
N GLN A 99 20.47 5.78 1.81
CA GLN A 99 20.11 5.55 0.41
C GLN A 99 18.60 5.42 0.23
N PHE A 100 18.13 5.78 -0.97
CA PHE A 100 16.76 5.48 -1.37
C PHE A 100 16.71 4.07 -1.96
N VAL A 101 15.99 3.18 -1.29
CA VAL A 101 15.89 1.76 -1.67
C VAL A 101 14.76 1.57 -2.66
N GLU A 102 15.06 0.95 -3.78
CA GLU A 102 14.07 0.53 -4.77
C GLU A 102 13.49 -0.85 -4.42
N GLY A 103 12.30 -1.14 -4.95
CA GLY A 103 11.67 -2.45 -4.80
C GLY A 103 10.75 -2.60 -3.59
N ARG A 104 10.61 -3.83 -3.09
CA ARG A 104 9.65 -4.20 -2.04
C ARG A 104 10.33 -4.36 -0.67
N MET A 105 10.90 -3.29 -0.17
CA MET A 105 11.58 -3.26 1.13
C MET A 105 10.74 -3.76 2.31
N HIS A 106 9.39 -3.61 2.23
CA HIS A 106 8.47 -3.94 3.32
C HIS A 106 8.56 -5.38 3.82
N MET A 107 8.99 -6.32 2.98
CA MET A 107 9.09 -7.74 3.35
C MET A 107 10.24 -8.02 4.31
N SER A 108 11.24 -7.14 4.34
CA SER A 108 12.43 -7.26 5.18
C SER A 108 12.40 -6.34 6.40
N LEU A 109 11.41 -5.43 6.49
CA LEU A 109 11.27 -4.51 7.61
C LEU A 109 10.69 -5.19 8.85
N PRO A 110 11.17 -4.84 10.06
CA PRO A 110 10.47 -5.16 11.31
C PRO A 110 9.03 -4.62 11.32
N ALA A 111 8.09 -5.34 11.93
CA ALA A 111 6.66 -5.00 11.88
C ALA A 111 6.31 -3.55 12.24
N PRO A 112 6.90 -2.89 13.27
CA PRO A 112 6.62 -1.49 13.55
C PRO A 112 7.05 -0.54 12.42
N GLN A 113 8.21 -0.78 11.82
CA GLN A 113 8.70 0.02 10.69
C GLN A 113 7.90 -0.25 9.41
N ALA A 114 7.49 -1.50 9.19
CA ALA A 114 6.62 -1.87 8.07
C ALA A 114 5.28 -1.14 8.13
N ALA A 115 4.68 -0.99 9.32
CA ALA A 115 3.43 -0.25 9.51
C ALA A 115 3.58 1.25 9.17
N ILE A 116 4.64 1.91 9.67
CA ILE A 116 4.98 3.30 9.35
C ILE A 116 5.18 3.48 7.84
N TYR A 117 5.98 2.60 7.23
CA TYR A 117 6.25 2.61 5.81
C TYR A 117 4.98 2.41 4.96
N ALA A 118 4.13 1.47 5.35
CA ALA A 118 2.89 1.18 4.63
C ALA A 118 1.96 2.40 4.56
N GLN A 119 1.73 3.07 5.69
CA GLN A 119 0.92 4.28 5.76
C GLN A 119 1.55 5.43 4.96
N ALA A 120 2.84 5.69 5.17
CA ALA A 120 3.57 6.73 4.45
C ALA A 120 3.50 6.53 2.94
N ARG A 121 3.78 5.31 2.47
CA ARG A 121 3.77 4.96 1.06
C ARG A 121 2.38 5.12 0.44
N ALA A 122 1.35 4.56 1.07
CA ALA A 122 -0.03 4.63 0.56
C ALA A 122 -0.50 6.08 0.41
N LEU A 123 -0.29 6.92 1.42
CA LEU A 123 -0.72 8.32 1.40
C LEU A 123 0.11 9.19 0.45
N LEU A 124 1.43 9.01 0.38
CA LEU A 124 2.29 9.75 -0.56
C LEU A 124 1.98 9.36 -2.01
N ASP A 125 1.80 8.06 -2.29
CA ASP A 125 1.41 7.58 -3.62
C ASP A 125 0.06 8.13 -4.05
N TRP A 126 -0.94 8.08 -3.16
CA TRP A 126 -2.26 8.65 -3.43
C TRP A 126 -2.19 10.16 -3.73
N ASN A 127 -1.47 10.94 -2.92
CA ASN A 127 -1.30 12.36 -3.15
C ASN A 127 -0.62 12.67 -4.49
N ALA A 128 0.39 11.89 -4.87
CA ALA A 128 1.11 12.05 -6.13
C ALA A 128 0.24 11.71 -7.35
N ARG A 129 -0.64 10.73 -7.24
CA ARG A 129 -1.52 10.28 -8.34
C ARG A 129 -2.82 11.09 -8.48
N ASN A 130 -3.19 11.89 -7.48
CA ASN A 130 -4.42 12.66 -7.48
C ASN A 130 -4.19 14.19 -7.43
N PRO A 131 -3.30 14.74 -8.28
CA PRO A 131 -3.01 16.18 -8.28
C PRO A 131 -4.20 17.01 -8.80
N PHE A 132 -5.17 16.36 -9.48
CA PHE A 132 -6.34 17.00 -10.06
C PHE A 132 -7.63 16.51 -9.42
N CYS A 133 -8.62 17.39 -9.35
CA CYS A 133 -9.94 17.08 -8.81
C CYS A 133 -10.70 16.10 -9.73
N ALA A 134 -11.14 14.97 -9.18
CA ALA A 134 -11.90 13.98 -9.92
C ALA A 134 -13.30 14.49 -10.36
N GLY A 135 -13.83 15.56 -9.74
CA GLY A 135 -15.11 16.16 -10.11
C GLY A 135 -15.03 17.22 -11.21
N CYS A 136 -13.96 18.02 -11.28
CA CYS A 136 -13.88 19.15 -12.22
C CYS A 136 -12.53 19.30 -12.96
N GLY A 137 -11.57 18.41 -12.73
CA GLY A 137 -10.27 18.43 -13.42
C GLY A 137 -9.30 19.53 -12.98
N GLN A 138 -9.66 20.40 -12.03
CA GLN A 138 -8.79 21.48 -11.55
C GLN A 138 -7.72 20.95 -10.59
N PRO A 139 -6.51 21.58 -10.51
CA PRO A 139 -5.50 21.23 -9.52
C PRO A 139 -6.04 21.29 -8.10
N THR A 140 -5.61 20.37 -7.26
CA THR A 140 -6.06 20.23 -5.87
C THR A 140 -4.97 20.58 -4.87
N LEU A 141 -5.37 20.94 -3.66
CA LEU A 141 -4.52 21.18 -2.50
C LEU A 141 -4.64 20.00 -1.52
N SER A 142 -3.51 19.53 -1.01
CA SER A 142 -3.49 18.56 0.09
C SER A 142 -3.73 19.26 1.43
N ILE A 143 -4.66 18.76 2.22
CA ILE A 143 -5.06 19.26 3.53
C ILE A 143 -5.17 18.13 4.55
N ASN A 144 -5.59 18.42 5.79
CA ASN A 144 -5.68 17.45 6.89
C ASN A 144 -4.37 16.66 7.05
N ALA A 145 -3.24 17.37 7.09
CA ALA A 145 -1.91 16.76 7.19
C ALA A 145 -1.69 15.62 6.17
N GLY A 146 -2.20 15.77 4.95
CA GLY A 146 -1.99 14.86 3.83
C GLY A 146 -3.02 13.74 3.65
N THR A 147 -4.05 13.67 4.50
CA THR A 147 -5.07 12.62 4.43
C THR A 147 -6.30 12.99 3.61
N LYS A 148 -6.35 14.24 3.10
CA LYS A 148 -7.43 14.74 2.24
C LYS A 148 -6.89 15.67 1.18
N ARG A 149 -7.56 15.71 0.03
CA ARG A 149 -7.35 16.77 -0.98
C ARG A 149 -8.62 17.58 -1.13
N THR A 150 -8.45 18.88 -1.29
CA THR A 150 -9.55 19.81 -1.58
C THR A 150 -9.39 20.43 -2.96
N CYS A 151 -10.50 20.86 -3.56
CA CYS A 151 -10.52 21.62 -4.79
C CYS A 151 -10.74 23.11 -4.42
N PRO A 152 -9.70 23.94 -4.33
CA PRO A 152 -9.84 25.35 -3.95
C PRO A 152 -10.81 26.08 -4.88
N PRO A 153 -11.67 26.99 -4.38
CA PRO A 153 -12.63 27.76 -5.20
C PRO A 153 -11.95 28.82 -6.07
N LYS A 154 -10.72 29.21 -5.69
CA LYS A 154 -9.90 30.20 -6.38
C LYS A 154 -8.49 29.67 -6.61
N ASP A 155 -7.78 30.27 -7.57
CA ASP A 155 -6.38 30.02 -7.84
C ASP A 155 -5.66 31.33 -8.04
N MET A 156 -4.61 31.57 -7.26
CA MET A 156 -3.77 32.77 -7.35
C MET A 156 -2.76 32.73 -8.50
N ALA A 157 -2.66 31.61 -9.23
CA ALA A 157 -1.81 31.50 -10.40
C ALA A 157 -2.21 32.53 -11.47
N SER A 158 -1.28 33.41 -11.85
CA SER A 158 -1.51 34.33 -12.96
C SER A 158 -1.52 33.58 -14.30
N ILE A 159 -2.32 34.05 -15.25
CA ILE A 159 -2.38 33.46 -16.61
C ILE A 159 -1.02 33.56 -17.31
N ALA A 160 -0.21 34.56 -16.95
CA ALA A 160 1.15 34.77 -17.48
C ALA A 160 2.11 33.63 -17.11
N GLU A 161 1.94 32.99 -15.94
CA GLU A 161 2.79 31.87 -15.48
C GLU A 161 2.39 30.53 -16.12
N MET A 162 1.19 30.44 -16.69
CA MET A 162 0.67 29.21 -17.32
C MET A 162 1.12 28.98 -18.78
N GLY A 163 2.06 29.77 -19.32
CA GLY A 163 2.71 29.45 -20.59
C GLY A 163 2.59 30.48 -21.72
N ALA A 164 2.26 31.73 -21.47
CA ALA A 164 2.34 32.80 -22.47
C ALA A 164 3.74 33.41 -22.46
N ILE A 165 4.60 32.98 -23.36
CA ILE A 165 5.88 33.65 -23.64
C ILE A 165 5.54 35.06 -24.17
N GLY A 166 5.79 36.10 -23.34
CA GLY A 166 5.75 37.51 -23.77
C GLY A 166 4.67 38.43 -23.19
N SER A 167 3.91 38.01 -22.17
CA SER A 167 3.01 38.93 -21.46
C SER A 167 3.67 39.59 -20.26
N THR A 168 3.65 40.91 -20.19
CA THR A 168 3.98 41.67 -18.99
C THR A 168 2.97 41.33 -17.91
N ALA A 169 3.43 40.88 -16.72
CA ALA A 169 2.59 40.56 -15.58
C ALA A 169 1.70 41.76 -15.22
N VAL A 170 0.41 41.64 -15.44
CA VAL A 170 -0.60 42.49 -14.85
C VAL A 170 -1.06 41.76 -13.60
N ASP A 171 -1.23 42.46 -12.47
CA ASP A 171 -1.85 41.95 -11.25
C ASP A 171 -3.32 41.60 -11.55
N GLU A 172 -3.57 40.45 -12.15
CA GLU A 172 -4.93 39.95 -12.32
C GLU A 172 -5.39 39.31 -10.99
N PRO A 173 -6.61 39.64 -10.56
CA PRO A 173 -7.17 39.04 -9.33
C PRO A 173 -7.30 37.54 -9.48
N ALA A 174 -7.21 36.83 -8.33
CA ALA A 174 -7.42 35.39 -8.24
C ALA A 174 -8.64 34.96 -9.06
N LYS A 175 -8.44 33.98 -9.96
CA LYS A 175 -9.51 33.51 -10.84
C LYS A 175 -10.44 32.57 -10.09
N ASP A 176 -11.74 32.90 -10.09
CA ASP A 176 -12.77 32.02 -9.57
C ASP A 176 -12.85 30.74 -10.42
N ARG A 177 -12.92 29.61 -9.74
CA ARG A 177 -13.09 28.29 -10.36
C ARG A 177 -14.56 27.89 -10.40
N PRO A 178 -15.00 27.09 -11.40
CA PRO A 178 -16.40 26.65 -11.50
C PRO A 178 -16.82 25.86 -10.26
N ASP A 179 -18.11 25.81 -10.00
CA ASP A 179 -18.72 24.99 -8.95
C ASP A 179 -18.25 23.53 -9.06
N CYS A 180 -17.97 22.93 -7.91
CA CYS A 180 -17.50 21.56 -7.85
C CYS A 180 -18.18 20.77 -6.73
N VAL A 181 -18.65 19.57 -7.05
CA VAL A 181 -19.32 18.67 -6.09
C VAL A 181 -18.42 18.28 -4.92
N THR A 182 -17.10 18.26 -5.13
CA THR A 182 -16.13 17.89 -4.07
C THR A 182 -15.98 18.96 -2.99
N ARG A 183 -16.54 20.16 -3.17
CA ARG A 183 -16.61 21.23 -2.18
C ARG A 183 -17.88 21.18 -1.33
N LYS A 184 -18.88 20.39 -1.75
CA LYS A 184 -20.22 20.34 -1.14
C LYS A 184 -20.33 19.11 -0.24
N GLY A 185 -20.09 19.27 1.06
CA GLY A 185 -20.18 18.18 2.03
C GLY A 185 -19.00 17.19 1.97
N ILE A 186 -19.23 15.98 2.48
CA ILE A 186 -18.24 14.91 2.46
C ILE A 186 -18.23 14.28 1.06
N SER A 187 -17.08 14.29 0.41
CA SER A 187 -16.88 13.68 -0.90
C SER A 187 -15.77 12.64 -0.87
N ASN A 188 -16.08 11.39 -1.19
CA ASN A 188 -15.10 10.32 -1.30
C ASN A 188 -14.09 10.52 -2.45
N LEU A 189 -14.37 11.41 -3.40
CA LEU A 189 -13.42 11.79 -4.47
C LEU A 189 -12.20 12.57 -3.96
N SER A 190 -12.26 13.08 -2.72
CA SER A 190 -11.21 13.90 -2.09
C SER A 190 -10.41 13.14 -1.03
N PHE A 191 -10.75 11.88 -0.74
CA PHE A 191 -10.10 11.04 0.27
C PHE A 191 -9.33 9.89 -0.36
N PRO A 192 -8.30 9.35 0.32
CA PRO A 192 -7.63 8.13 -0.08
C PRO A 192 -8.62 6.97 -0.22
N ARG A 193 -8.42 6.15 -1.24
CA ARG A 193 -9.16 4.90 -1.41
C ARG A 193 -8.29 3.71 -0.99
N THR A 194 -8.96 2.62 -0.65
CA THR A 194 -8.36 1.31 -0.47
C THR A 194 -8.98 0.37 -1.49
N ASP A 195 -8.15 -0.38 -2.23
CA ASP A 195 -8.60 -1.34 -3.22
C ASP A 195 -8.72 -2.72 -2.57
N PRO A 196 -9.93 -3.30 -2.45
CA PRO A 196 -10.10 -4.61 -1.85
C PRO A 196 -9.54 -5.70 -2.78
N THR A 197 -8.75 -6.60 -2.21
CA THR A 197 -8.10 -7.71 -2.92
C THR A 197 -8.25 -8.97 -2.09
N VAL A 198 -8.84 -10.03 -2.64
CA VAL A 198 -8.89 -11.32 -1.96
C VAL A 198 -7.57 -12.06 -2.11
N ILE A 199 -7.20 -12.80 -1.08
CA ILE A 199 -6.09 -13.76 -1.08
C ILE A 199 -6.53 -15.02 -0.35
N MET A 200 -6.33 -16.20 -0.94
CA MET A 200 -7.00 -17.38 -0.43
C MET A 200 -6.13 -18.63 -0.37
N ALA A 201 -6.12 -19.29 0.78
CA ALA A 201 -5.69 -20.69 0.87
C ALA A 201 -6.83 -21.58 0.40
N VAL A 202 -6.59 -22.37 -0.65
CA VAL A 202 -7.57 -23.26 -1.26
C VAL A 202 -7.25 -24.69 -0.86
N LEU A 203 -8.20 -25.34 -0.19
CA LEU A 203 -8.11 -26.75 0.20
C LEU A 203 -8.75 -27.66 -0.84
N SER A 204 -8.17 -28.84 -1.05
CA SER A 204 -8.82 -29.94 -1.77
C SER A 204 -10.12 -30.37 -1.08
N ALA A 205 -10.96 -31.11 -1.77
CA ALA A 205 -12.25 -31.58 -1.23
C ALA A 205 -12.09 -32.46 0.02
N ASP A 206 -11.01 -33.21 0.11
CA ASP A 206 -10.62 -34.04 1.26
C ASP A 206 -9.84 -33.28 2.33
N SER A 207 -9.49 -32.00 2.11
CA SER A 207 -8.68 -31.15 2.98
C SER A 207 -7.21 -31.61 3.19
N GLU A 208 -6.71 -32.55 2.40
CA GLU A 208 -5.36 -33.09 2.54
C GLU A 208 -4.29 -32.30 1.78
N ARG A 209 -4.70 -31.41 0.86
CA ARG A 209 -3.82 -30.65 -0.03
C ARG A 209 -4.22 -29.18 -0.12
N VAL A 210 -3.23 -28.34 -0.39
CA VAL A 210 -3.41 -26.89 -0.63
C VAL A 210 -3.02 -26.57 -2.07
N LEU A 211 -3.83 -25.77 -2.77
CA LEU A 211 -3.51 -25.23 -4.08
C LEU A 211 -2.52 -24.08 -3.95
N LEU A 212 -1.42 -24.15 -4.65
CA LEU A 212 -0.42 -23.08 -4.73
C LEU A 212 -0.19 -22.69 -6.18
N GLY A 213 0.00 -21.39 -6.44
CA GLY A 213 0.30 -20.82 -7.75
C GLY A 213 1.67 -20.17 -7.81
N ARG A 214 2.25 -20.10 -9.00
CA ARG A 214 3.51 -19.42 -9.29
C ARG A 214 3.36 -18.54 -10.54
N GLN A 215 3.74 -17.28 -10.43
CA GLN A 215 3.81 -16.37 -11.58
C GLN A 215 5.14 -16.55 -12.34
N LYS A 216 5.16 -16.32 -13.65
CA LYS A 216 6.36 -16.42 -14.52
C LYS A 216 7.59 -15.69 -14.01
N ARG A 217 7.38 -14.53 -13.40
CA ARG A 217 8.46 -13.64 -12.89
C ARG A 217 9.04 -14.08 -11.54
N TRP A 218 8.45 -15.10 -10.90
CA TRP A 218 8.93 -15.59 -9.61
C TRP A 218 10.01 -16.65 -9.79
N PRO A 219 10.95 -16.77 -8.84
CA PRO A 219 11.96 -17.81 -8.89
C PRO A 219 11.33 -19.20 -8.97
N PRO A 220 12.01 -20.18 -9.58
CA PRO A 220 11.60 -21.59 -9.50
C PRO A 220 11.38 -22.02 -8.06
N LEU A 221 10.40 -22.90 -7.82
CA LEU A 221 10.04 -23.45 -6.51
C LEU A 221 9.41 -22.46 -5.52
N TRP A 222 9.35 -21.15 -5.83
CA TRP A 222 8.70 -20.15 -5.01
C TRP A 222 7.22 -20.02 -5.42
N TYR A 223 6.32 -20.44 -4.52
CA TYR A 223 4.87 -20.48 -4.72
C TYR A 223 4.17 -19.65 -3.65
N SER A 224 2.95 -19.23 -3.93
CA SER A 224 2.07 -18.52 -2.99
C SER A 224 0.63 -19.00 -3.14
N THR A 225 -0.22 -18.53 -2.24
CA THR A 225 -1.67 -18.56 -2.42
C THR A 225 -2.10 -17.66 -3.56
N LEU A 226 -3.25 -17.96 -4.20
CA LEU A 226 -3.85 -17.14 -5.25
C LEU A 226 -4.40 -15.84 -4.68
N ALA A 227 -4.49 -14.80 -5.50
CA ALA A 227 -5.00 -13.49 -5.06
C ALA A 227 -5.42 -12.63 -6.26
N GLY A 228 -6.57 -11.96 -6.15
CA GLY A 228 -7.06 -11.03 -7.16
C GLY A 228 -7.95 -9.92 -6.59
N PHE A 229 -8.32 -8.96 -7.44
CA PHE A 229 -9.16 -7.84 -7.02
C PHE A 229 -10.62 -8.24 -6.83
N VAL A 230 -11.28 -7.58 -5.90
CA VAL A 230 -12.74 -7.64 -5.77
C VAL A 230 -13.34 -6.66 -6.78
N GLU A 231 -14.23 -7.15 -7.62
CA GLU A 231 -14.92 -6.33 -8.61
C GLU A 231 -16.06 -5.49 -7.99
N PRO A 232 -16.49 -4.38 -8.62
CA PRO A 232 -17.59 -3.58 -8.13
C PRO A 232 -18.87 -4.40 -7.94
N ALA A 233 -19.47 -4.28 -6.74
CA ALA A 233 -20.68 -4.99 -6.32
C ALA A 233 -20.55 -6.52 -6.16
N GLU A 234 -19.34 -7.03 -6.07
CA GLU A 234 -19.02 -8.43 -5.79
C GLU A 234 -18.82 -8.64 -4.28
N SER A 235 -19.30 -9.75 -3.73
CA SER A 235 -18.96 -10.13 -2.36
C SER A 235 -17.56 -10.79 -2.29
N VAL A 236 -16.98 -10.82 -1.10
CA VAL A 236 -15.67 -11.47 -0.89
C VAL A 236 -15.70 -12.94 -1.29
N GLU A 237 -16.77 -13.66 -0.96
CA GLU A 237 -16.90 -15.08 -1.29
C GLU A 237 -17.07 -15.32 -2.78
N GLU A 238 -17.74 -14.43 -3.51
CA GLU A 238 -17.84 -14.47 -4.98
C GLU A 238 -16.49 -14.17 -5.62
N ALA A 239 -15.79 -13.13 -5.18
CA ALA A 239 -14.47 -12.79 -5.65
C ALA A 239 -13.48 -13.97 -5.49
N VAL A 240 -13.48 -14.61 -4.30
CA VAL A 240 -12.63 -15.78 -4.04
C VAL A 240 -12.94 -16.92 -5.01
N ARG A 241 -14.22 -17.21 -5.28
CA ARG A 241 -14.59 -18.30 -6.22
C ARG A 241 -14.22 -17.96 -7.66
N ARG A 242 -14.44 -16.71 -8.06
CA ARG A 242 -14.13 -16.23 -9.41
C ARG A 242 -12.62 -16.27 -9.67
N GLU A 243 -11.81 -15.64 -8.81
CA GLU A 243 -10.35 -15.58 -8.97
C GLU A 243 -9.73 -16.98 -8.99
N VAL A 244 -10.13 -17.88 -8.09
CA VAL A 244 -9.62 -19.25 -8.09
C VAL A 244 -9.99 -19.97 -9.38
N TRP A 245 -11.21 -19.79 -9.90
CA TRP A 245 -11.62 -20.39 -11.16
C TRP A 245 -10.89 -19.77 -12.37
N GLU A 246 -10.74 -18.45 -12.40
CA GLU A 246 -10.05 -17.75 -13.48
C GLU A 246 -8.57 -18.13 -13.56
N GLU A 247 -7.86 -18.09 -12.42
CA GLU A 247 -6.43 -18.40 -12.37
C GLU A 247 -6.11 -19.90 -12.48
N SER A 248 -6.98 -20.77 -12.00
CA SER A 248 -6.64 -22.21 -11.85
C SER A 248 -7.67 -23.20 -12.37
N GLY A 249 -8.88 -22.78 -12.73
CA GLY A 249 -9.98 -23.70 -13.13
C GLY A 249 -10.66 -24.42 -11.96
N VAL A 250 -10.09 -24.35 -10.76
CA VAL A 250 -10.59 -25.04 -9.56
C VAL A 250 -11.93 -24.44 -9.10
N LYS A 251 -12.88 -25.30 -8.69
CA LYS A 251 -14.23 -24.87 -8.29
C LYS A 251 -14.40 -24.96 -6.78
N LEU A 252 -14.75 -23.82 -6.15
CA LEU A 252 -14.93 -23.72 -4.71
C LEU A 252 -16.41 -23.79 -4.30
N GLY A 253 -16.66 -24.41 -3.16
CA GLY A 253 -17.91 -24.36 -2.42
C GLY A 253 -17.83 -23.37 -1.27
N ARG A 254 -17.47 -23.87 -0.10
CA ARG A 254 -17.36 -23.07 1.13
C ARG A 254 -16.21 -22.09 1.05
N VAL A 255 -16.44 -20.85 1.49
CA VAL A 255 -15.42 -19.81 1.68
C VAL A 255 -15.61 -19.22 3.08
N VAL A 256 -14.51 -19.03 3.81
CA VAL A 256 -14.47 -18.42 5.15
C VAL A 256 -13.44 -17.31 5.17
N ILE A 257 -13.84 -16.11 5.59
CA ILE A 257 -12.91 -15.00 5.79
C ILE A 257 -12.07 -15.26 7.04
N HIS A 258 -10.77 -15.08 6.94
CA HIS A 258 -9.82 -15.34 8.03
C HIS A 258 -9.26 -14.06 8.64
N SER A 259 -8.61 -13.20 7.84
CA SER A 259 -7.86 -12.04 8.34
C SER A 259 -7.68 -10.98 7.24
N THR A 260 -7.12 -9.82 7.59
CA THR A 260 -6.79 -8.78 6.61
C THR A 260 -5.37 -8.28 6.79
N GLN A 261 -4.77 -7.79 5.70
CA GLN A 261 -3.46 -7.15 5.72
C GLN A 261 -3.43 -5.96 4.75
N PRO A 262 -3.08 -4.74 5.22
CA PRO A 262 -2.77 -3.63 4.33
C PRO A 262 -1.60 -3.98 3.41
N TRP A 263 -1.77 -3.70 2.11
CA TRP A 263 -0.76 -3.96 1.10
C TRP A 263 -0.55 -2.70 0.25
N PRO A 264 0.43 -1.83 0.60
CA PRO A 264 0.55 -0.48 0.04
C PRO A 264 1.20 -0.44 -1.34
N TYR A 265 0.72 -1.28 -2.27
CA TYR A 265 1.21 -1.38 -3.64
C TYR A 265 0.09 -1.38 -4.68
N PRO A 266 -0.57 -0.22 -4.94
CA PRO A 266 -0.38 1.06 -4.22
C PRO A 266 -1.25 1.23 -2.97
N ALA A 267 -2.42 0.62 -2.88
CA ALA A 267 -3.41 0.90 -1.83
C ALA A 267 -4.32 -0.31 -1.54
N ASN A 268 -3.83 -1.53 -1.67
CA ASN A 268 -4.63 -2.73 -1.48
C ASN A 268 -4.86 -3.05 0.00
N LEU A 269 -6.07 -3.53 0.30
CA LEU A 269 -6.37 -4.28 1.51
C LEU A 269 -6.56 -5.74 1.13
N MET A 270 -5.57 -6.57 1.49
CA MET A 270 -5.69 -8.01 1.31
C MET A 270 -6.70 -8.57 2.30
N ILE A 271 -7.73 -9.24 1.79
CA ILE A 271 -8.77 -9.93 2.56
C ILE A 271 -8.49 -11.42 2.45
N GLY A 272 -7.92 -11.97 3.50
CA GLY A 272 -7.55 -13.38 3.59
C GLY A 272 -8.74 -14.26 3.78
N ALA A 273 -8.86 -15.28 2.94
CA ALA A 273 -9.92 -16.27 2.99
C ALA A 273 -9.38 -17.71 2.91
N ILE A 274 -10.19 -18.66 3.34
CA ILE A 274 -9.95 -20.08 3.18
C ILE A 274 -11.12 -20.64 2.38
N GLY A 275 -10.82 -21.22 1.21
CA GLY A 275 -11.79 -21.82 0.31
C GLY A 275 -11.61 -23.33 0.27
N GLN A 276 -12.72 -24.09 0.22
CA GLN A 276 -12.70 -25.54 0.05
C GLN A 276 -13.24 -25.93 -1.31
N CYS A 277 -12.50 -26.74 -2.03
CA CYS A 277 -12.88 -27.28 -3.32
C CYS A 277 -14.12 -28.20 -3.18
N ILE A 278 -15.02 -28.16 -4.16
CA ILE A 278 -16.09 -29.13 -4.24
C ILE A 278 -15.60 -30.48 -4.78
N PRO A 279 -16.22 -31.61 -4.40
CA PRO A 279 -15.88 -32.90 -4.99
C PRO A 279 -15.95 -32.87 -6.53
N GLY A 280 -14.90 -33.30 -7.19
CA GLY A 280 -14.78 -33.25 -8.66
C GLY A 280 -14.44 -31.88 -9.26
N GLY A 281 -14.17 -30.86 -8.43
CA GLY A 281 -13.78 -29.51 -8.88
C GLY A 281 -12.28 -29.24 -8.83
N GLU A 282 -11.43 -30.25 -8.62
CA GLU A 282 -9.99 -30.09 -8.36
C GLU A 282 -9.11 -30.02 -9.61
N GLU A 283 -9.69 -30.17 -10.80
CA GLU A 283 -8.92 -30.14 -12.04
C GLU A 283 -8.31 -28.74 -12.28
N ILE A 284 -6.97 -28.70 -12.44
CA ILE A 284 -6.25 -27.47 -12.69
C ILE A 284 -6.24 -27.17 -14.20
N HIS A 285 -6.62 -25.95 -14.55
CA HIS A 285 -6.68 -25.45 -15.90
C HIS A 285 -6.28 -23.98 -16.00
N LEU A 286 -5.06 -23.68 -16.46
CA LEU A 286 -4.44 -22.34 -16.47
C LEU A 286 -4.74 -21.50 -17.73
N LYS A 287 -5.84 -21.78 -18.47
CA LYS A 287 -6.09 -21.11 -19.75
C LYS A 287 -7.26 -20.12 -19.70
N HIS A 288 -7.99 -20.01 -18.58
CA HIS A 288 -9.06 -19.03 -18.44
C HIS A 288 -8.48 -17.63 -18.32
N ASP A 289 -7.52 -17.46 -17.40
CA ASP A 289 -6.68 -16.28 -17.29
C ASP A 289 -5.20 -16.71 -17.16
N PRO A 290 -4.34 -16.49 -18.17
CA PRO A 290 -2.98 -17.02 -18.19
C PRO A 290 -1.98 -16.20 -17.36
N GLU A 291 -2.35 -15.77 -16.15
CA GLU A 291 -1.47 -15.05 -15.22
C GLU A 291 -0.43 -15.95 -14.55
N LEU A 292 -0.82 -17.18 -14.23
CA LEU A 292 0.06 -18.15 -13.60
C LEU A 292 0.88 -18.93 -14.66
N ASP A 293 2.15 -19.20 -14.32
CA ASP A 293 3.02 -20.10 -15.08
C ASP A 293 2.83 -21.55 -14.65
N ASP A 294 2.51 -21.77 -13.39
CA ASP A 294 2.26 -23.08 -12.80
C ASP A 294 1.32 -23.00 -11.61
N ALA A 295 0.50 -24.03 -11.44
CA ALA A 295 -0.29 -24.24 -10.23
C ALA A 295 -0.34 -25.72 -9.89
N LYS A 296 -0.29 -26.05 -8.61
CA LYS A 296 -0.26 -27.44 -8.15
C LYS A 296 -0.93 -27.63 -6.79
N TRP A 297 -1.45 -28.81 -6.58
CA TRP A 297 -1.86 -29.31 -5.28
C TRP A 297 -0.64 -29.81 -4.51
N VAL A 298 -0.41 -29.25 -3.32
CA VAL A 298 0.70 -29.60 -2.42
C VAL A 298 0.15 -30.24 -1.16
N SER A 299 0.75 -31.29 -0.67
CA SER A 299 0.31 -31.97 0.55
C SER A 299 0.51 -31.08 1.78
N MET A 300 -0.34 -31.25 2.80
CA MET A 300 -0.22 -30.51 4.07
C MET A 300 1.16 -30.71 4.73
N GLY A 301 1.76 -31.89 4.56
CA GLY A 301 3.10 -32.19 5.09
C GLY A 301 4.19 -31.34 4.44
N GLU A 302 4.19 -31.25 3.09
CA GLU A 302 5.14 -30.40 2.36
C GLU A 302 4.96 -28.93 2.65
N VAL A 303 3.70 -28.45 2.81
CA VAL A 303 3.43 -27.06 3.20
C VAL A 303 3.96 -26.78 4.61
N LYS A 304 3.78 -27.69 5.58
CA LYS A 304 4.32 -27.55 6.94
C LYS A 304 5.85 -27.47 6.93
N GLU A 305 6.52 -28.38 6.22
CA GLU A 305 8.00 -28.37 6.08
C GLU A 305 8.45 -27.02 5.45
N ALA A 306 7.80 -26.58 4.37
CA ALA A 306 8.15 -25.31 3.72
C ALA A 306 7.89 -24.08 4.60
N LEU A 307 6.87 -24.09 5.45
CA LEU A 307 6.63 -23.01 6.43
C LEU A 307 7.72 -22.94 7.50
N GLU A 308 8.35 -24.06 7.83
CA GLU A 308 9.45 -24.11 8.80
C GLU A 308 10.78 -23.64 8.21
N VAL A 309 11.16 -24.16 7.05
CA VAL A 309 12.52 -24.00 6.48
C VAL A 309 12.58 -23.30 5.12
N GLY A 310 11.47 -23.20 4.38
CA GLY A 310 11.41 -22.69 3.01
C GLY A 310 10.88 -21.27 2.85
N THR A 311 10.68 -20.51 3.93
CA THR A 311 10.10 -19.16 3.85
C THR A 311 11.16 -18.12 3.50
N SER A 312 10.83 -17.23 2.53
CA SER A 312 11.72 -16.13 2.13
C SER A 312 10.95 -15.02 1.41
N GLY A 313 11.52 -13.82 1.35
CA GLY A 313 11.09 -12.79 0.41
C GLY A 313 11.38 -13.17 -1.04
N LEU A 314 10.71 -12.48 -1.99
CA LEU A 314 11.00 -12.61 -3.42
C LEU A 314 12.41 -12.07 -3.72
N GLY A 315 13.30 -12.95 -4.24
CA GLY A 315 14.68 -12.59 -4.54
C GLY A 315 15.64 -12.70 -3.34
N GLU A 316 15.16 -13.13 -2.19
CA GLU A 316 15.98 -13.46 -1.03
C GLU A 316 16.30 -14.97 -1.04
N ASP A 317 17.43 -15.34 -0.46
CA ASP A 317 17.77 -16.74 -0.25
C ASP A 317 16.88 -17.36 0.82
N ALA A 318 16.62 -18.65 0.70
CA ALA A 318 15.98 -19.40 1.76
C ALA A 318 16.92 -19.53 2.97
N GLY A 319 16.34 -19.76 4.16
CA GLY A 319 17.11 -19.92 5.39
C GLY A 319 18.13 -21.06 5.34
N PRO A 320 19.06 -21.13 6.30
CA PRO A 320 20.18 -22.08 6.28
C PRO A 320 19.76 -23.57 6.33
N ASP A 321 18.57 -23.85 6.84
CA ASP A 321 18.04 -25.20 6.95
C ASP A 321 17.24 -25.66 5.71
N TYR A 322 17.14 -24.77 4.70
CA TYR A 322 16.43 -25.08 3.45
C TYR A 322 17.21 -26.10 2.62
N LYS A 323 16.51 -27.14 2.19
CA LYS A 323 17.06 -28.15 1.27
C LYS A 323 16.84 -27.72 -0.17
N GLU A 324 17.89 -27.71 -0.98
CA GLU A 324 17.82 -27.39 -2.40
C GLU A 324 16.78 -28.27 -3.12
N GLY A 325 15.92 -27.64 -3.91
CA GLY A 325 14.81 -28.30 -4.60
C GLY A 325 13.51 -28.37 -3.80
N GLY A 326 13.49 -27.94 -2.56
CA GLY A 326 12.28 -27.87 -1.73
C GLY A 326 11.33 -26.74 -2.13
N LEU A 327 10.10 -26.82 -1.67
CA LEU A 327 9.09 -25.79 -1.84
C LEU A 327 9.49 -24.51 -1.08
N ARG A 328 9.33 -23.35 -1.72
CA ARG A 328 9.53 -22.03 -1.11
C ARG A 328 8.22 -21.28 -1.01
N LEU A 329 8.00 -20.61 0.12
CA LEU A 329 6.78 -19.89 0.46
C LEU A 329 7.06 -18.45 0.88
N PRO A 330 6.05 -17.55 0.85
CA PRO A 330 6.17 -16.19 1.37
C PRO A 330 6.63 -16.14 2.83
N PRO A 331 7.29 -15.05 3.23
CA PRO A 331 7.80 -14.90 4.60
C PRO A 331 6.67 -14.83 5.63
N ARG A 332 6.99 -15.09 6.90
CA ARG A 332 6.03 -15.11 8.02
C ARG A 332 5.24 -13.81 8.20
N THR A 333 5.76 -12.69 7.70
CA THR A 333 5.09 -11.37 7.73
C THR A 333 3.99 -11.22 6.67
N ALA A 334 3.92 -12.11 5.68
CA ALA A 334 2.91 -12.06 4.63
C ALA A 334 1.63 -12.81 5.02
N ILE A 335 0.47 -12.25 4.69
CA ILE A 335 -0.83 -12.88 4.96
C ILE A 335 -0.95 -14.27 4.30
N ALA A 336 -0.34 -14.49 3.12
CA ALA A 336 -0.29 -15.80 2.48
C ALA A 336 0.31 -16.88 3.41
N ASN A 337 1.40 -16.56 4.11
CA ASN A 337 2.01 -17.46 5.09
C ASN A 337 1.08 -17.72 6.27
N GLN A 338 0.39 -16.67 6.78
CA GLN A 338 -0.56 -16.82 7.88
C GLN A 338 -1.74 -17.73 7.50
N LEU A 339 -2.25 -17.60 6.27
CA LEU A 339 -3.32 -18.48 5.76
C LEU A 339 -2.85 -19.93 5.64
N LEU A 340 -1.65 -20.16 5.11
CA LEU A 340 -1.07 -21.51 5.01
C LEU A 340 -0.82 -22.11 6.40
N THR A 341 -0.37 -21.31 7.37
CA THR A 341 -0.22 -21.72 8.77
C THR A 341 -1.57 -22.12 9.38
N ALA A 342 -2.62 -21.32 9.14
CA ALA A 342 -3.95 -21.60 9.64
C ALA A 342 -4.52 -22.93 9.10
N VAL A 343 -4.44 -23.16 7.78
CA VAL A 343 -4.99 -24.39 7.18
C VAL A 343 -4.19 -25.63 7.60
N THR A 344 -2.88 -25.53 7.73
CA THR A 344 -2.06 -26.65 8.22
C THR A 344 -2.22 -26.91 9.73
N GLY A 345 -2.82 -25.94 10.47
CA GLY A 345 -3.22 -26.06 11.86
C GLY A 345 -4.64 -26.56 12.10
N GLY A 346 -5.42 -26.83 11.03
CA GLY A 346 -6.79 -27.36 11.14
C GLY A 346 -7.87 -26.30 11.35
N PHE A 347 -7.66 -25.05 10.91
CA PHE A 347 -8.59 -23.92 11.09
C PHE A 347 -10.06 -24.23 10.68
N LEU A 348 -10.30 -24.93 9.57
CA LEU A 348 -11.65 -25.25 9.11
C LEU A 348 -12.34 -26.32 9.97
N GLU A 349 -11.58 -27.18 10.62
CA GLU A 349 -12.12 -28.22 11.52
C GLU A 349 -12.64 -27.59 12.81
N GLU A 350 -11.89 -26.63 13.37
CA GLU A 350 -12.29 -25.89 14.58
C GLU A 350 -13.50 -24.97 14.32
N HIS A 351 -13.67 -24.48 13.10
CA HIS A 351 -14.74 -23.56 12.69
C HIS A 351 -15.88 -24.27 11.93
N SER A 352 -16.06 -25.57 12.11
CA SER A 352 -17.14 -26.36 11.53
C SER A 352 -18.51 -26.07 12.17
N TYR A 353 -18.87 -24.79 12.28
CA TYR A 353 -20.26 -24.41 12.58
C TYR A 353 -21.12 -24.63 11.32
N ALA A 354 -21.82 -25.75 11.27
CA ALA A 354 -22.98 -25.85 10.40
C ALA A 354 -23.95 -24.73 10.77
N PRO A 355 -24.41 -23.88 9.82
CA PRO A 355 -25.47 -22.95 10.13
C PRO A 355 -26.69 -23.78 10.59
N LYS A 356 -27.11 -23.57 11.81
CA LYS A 356 -28.46 -24.04 12.23
C LYS A 356 -29.43 -23.21 11.41
N MET A 357 -29.98 -23.82 10.36
CA MET A 357 -31.19 -23.31 9.70
C MET A 357 -32.37 -23.30 10.68
#